data_8f61542db1361bbfb815fa2e099d4dcf
#
_entry.id   8f61542db1361bbfb815fa2e099d4dcf
#
_cell.length_a   1.000
_cell.length_b   1.000
_cell.length_c   1.000
_cell.angle_alpha   90.00
_cell.angle_beta   90.00
_cell.angle_gamma   90.00
#
_symmetry.space_group_name_H-M   'P 1'
#
loop_
_entity.id
_entity.type
_entity.pdbx_description
1 polymer ?
#
loop_
_entity_poly.entity_id
_entity_poly.type
_entity_poly.pdbx_seq_one_letter_code
_entity_poly.pdbx_strand_id
1 'polypeptide(L)'
;DYQQNHSEEQAISFDTATIMNKLLHLPINGTDADAYPTAHMVRRDDLDQIGKTGTTEDSNDVWYMGGTTAFVCGIWNGHEYKEEIYDTNSAKKMYNGIIDWMEANYYDFLHSGSYVLSDNVVQLSYCRDSGLRPGPNCVHIANGWYSQNNIPRTCDGGSDHISRTSATATPLPSIEPSMEPSPSPSVEPTASPTAEATPTLAPTATPAPTPEPTPEPTP
;
A
#
# COMPACT_ATOMS: atom_id res chain seq x y z
N ASP A 1 7.61 -15.33 22.16
CA ASP A 1 8.61 -14.87 21.18
C ASP A 1 8.42 -15.65 19.90
N TYR A 2 7.83 -15.00 18.89
CA TYR A 2 7.68 -15.57 17.56
C TYR A 2 8.99 -15.33 16.79
N GLN A 3 9.93 -16.23 16.91
CA GLN A 3 11.13 -16.24 16.07
C GLN A 3 10.75 -16.85 14.72
N GLN A 4 10.46 -16.01 13.75
CA GLN A 4 10.30 -16.43 12.38
C GLN A 4 11.69 -16.67 11.78
N ASN A 5 12.00 -17.91 11.42
CA ASN A 5 13.17 -18.21 10.60
C ASN A 5 12.91 -17.64 9.19
N HIS A 6 13.43 -16.44 8.93
CA HIS A 6 13.40 -15.87 7.60
C HIS A 6 14.56 -16.41 6.78
N SER A 7 14.25 -17.11 5.69
CA SER A 7 15.18 -17.26 4.59
C SER A 7 14.96 -16.05 3.68
N GLU A 8 15.97 -15.19 3.56
CA GLU A 8 15.92 -14.09 2.59
C GLU A 8 16.15 -14.66 1.18
N GLU A 9 15.12 -14.57 0.34
CA GLU A 9 15.20 -14.90 -1.06
C GLU A 9 14.87 -13.65 -1.88
N GLN A 10 15.72 -13.33 -2.85
CA GLN A 10 15.49 -12.17 -3.72
C GLN A 10 14.36 -12.48 -4.72
N ALA A 11 13.17 -11.91 -4.50
CA ALA A 11 11.99 -12.12 -5.34
C ALA A 11 12.05 -11.35 -6.68
N ILE A 12 12.63 -10.13 -6.68
CA ILE A 12 12.74 -9.26 -7.86
C ILE A 12 14.13 -8.62 -7.91
N SER A 13 14.58 -8.23 -9.11
CA SER A 13 15.86 -7.54 -9.25
C SER A 13 15.84 -6.15 -8.60
N PHE A 14 17.02 -5.64 -8.23
CA PHE A 14 17.16 -4.30 -7.65
C PHE A 14 16.68 -3.20 -8.60
N ASP A 15 16.92 -3.35 -9.91
CA ASP A 15 16.39 -2.43 -10.93
C ASP A 15 14.86 -2.44 -10.96
N THR A 16 14.23 -3.63 -10.90
CA THR A 16 12.77 -3.74 -10.86
C THR A 16 12.19 -3.09 -9.61
N ALA A 17 12.78 -3.34 -8.45
CA ALA A 17 12.38 -2.70 -7.19
C ALA A 17 12.51 -1.18 -7.27
N THR A 18 13.61 -0.68 -7.86
CA THR A 18 13.84 0.75 -8.09
C THR A 18 12.78 1.36 -9.00
N ILE A 19 12.46 0.72 -10.12
CA ILE A 19 11.42 1.20 -11.06
C ILE A 19 10.06 1.25 -10.33
N MET A 20 9.70 0.20 -9.60
CA MET A 20 8.46 0.19 -8.82
C MET A 20 8.42 1.29 -7.76
N ASN A 21 9.53 1.53 -7.06
CA ASN A 21 9.63 2.63 -6.11
C ASN A 21 9.38 3.98 -6.79
N LYS A 22 10.04 4.26 -7.92
CA LYS A 22 9.83 5.47 -8.73
C LYS A 22 8.37 5.63 -9.17
N LEU A 23 7.71 4.55 -9.58
CA LEU A 23 6.29 4.58 -9.96
C LEU A 23 5.38 4.84 -8.78
N LEU A 24 5.68 4.26 -7.61
CA LEU A 24 4.88 4.45 -6.39
C LEU A 24 5.10 5.80 -5.71
N HIS A 25 6.15 6.54 -6.07
CA HIS A 25 6.31 7.94 -5.69
C HIS A 25 5.31 8.86 -6.43
N LEU A 26 4.93 8.55 -7.66
CA LEU A 26 4.10 9.43 -8.50
C LEU A 26 2.72 9.74 -7.89
N PRO A 27 1.99 8.80 -7.29
CA PRO A 27 0.71 9.09 -6.65
C PRO A 27 0.79 10.12 -5.52
N ILE A 28 1.95 10.28 -4.89
CA ILE A 28 2.18 11.22 -3.79
C ILE A 28 2.79 12.52 -4.30
N ASN A 29 3.84 12.43 -5.13
CA ASN A 29 4.72 13.53 -5.51
C ASN A 29 4.63 13.90 -6.99
N GLY A 30 3.76 13.26 -7.79
CA GLY A 30 3.63 13.55 -9.22
C GLY A 30 3.28 15.01 -9.46
N THR A 31 3.97 15.62 -10.43
CA THR A 31 3.75 17.00 -10.85
C THR A 31 3.33 17.12 -12.31
N ASP A 32 3.46 16.02 -13.06
CA ASP A 32 3.14 16.00 -14.49
C ASP A 32 1.63 15.86 -14.71
N ALA A 33 1.14 16.49 -15.78
CA ALA A 33 -0.25 16.35 -16.22
C ALA A 33 -0.65 14.88 -16.49
N ASP A 34 0.33 14.02 -16.75
CA ASP A 34 0.17 12.59 -17.03
C ASP A 34 0.20 11.70 -15.77
N ALA A 35 0.66 12.23 -14.65
CA ALA A 35 0.79 11.53 -13.37
C ALA A 35 0.06 12.29 -12.27
N TYR A 36 -1.29 12.38 -12.38
CA TYR A 36 -2.10 13.04 -11.37
C TYR A 36 -1.86 12.42 -9.98
N PRO A 37 -1.44 13.22 -8.97
CA PRO A 37 -1.06 12.71 -7.67
C PRO A 37 -2.30 12.37 -6.83
N THR A 38 -2.85 11.16 -7.01
CA THR A 38 -4.07 10.69 -6.33
C THR A 38 -3.95 10.62 -4.81
N ALA A 39 -2.73 10.67 -4.30
CA ALA A 39 -2.41 10.60 -2.87
C ALA A 39 -1.62 11.81 -2.36
N HIS A 40 -1.65 12.96 -3.04
CA HIS A 40 -0.91 14.15 -2.63
C HIS A 40 -1.18 14.58 -1.17
N MET A 41 -2.39 14.35 -0.65
CA MET A 41 -2.73 14.71 0.73
C MET A 41 -1.96 13.96 1.81
N VAL A 42 -1.26 12.86 1.47
CA VAL A 42 -0.42 12.12 2.44
C VAL A 42 1.04 12.55 2.38
N ARG A 43 1.39 13.48 1.47
CA ARG A 43 2.76 13.94 1.28
C ARG A 43 3.32 14.57 2.54
N ARG A 44 4.54 14.17 2.88
CA ARG A 44 5.42 14.81 3.86
C ARG A 44 6.75 15.12 3.17
N ASP A 45 7.21 16.34 3.25
CA ASP A 45 8.43 16.78 2.54
C ASP A 45 9.72 16.23 3.17
N ASP A 46 9.63 15.79 4.42
CA ASP A 46 10.72 15.24 5.24
C ASP A 46 10.75 13.70 5.25
N LEU A 47 9.81 13.03 4.57
CA LEU A 47 9.75 11.57 4.49
C LEU A 47 9.86 11.08 3.04
N ASP A 48 10.67 10.04 2.85
CA ASP A 48 10.72 9.32 1.58
C ASP A 48 9.57 8.30 1.54
N GLN A 49 8.49 8.66 0.86
CA GLN A 49 7.21 7.94 0.87
C GLN A 49 6.86 7.36 -0.48
N ILE A 50 6.31 6.15 -0.45
CA ILE A 50 5.67 5.50 -1.60
C ILE A 50 4.21 5.18 -1.27
N GLY A 51 3.35 5.11 -2.28
CA GLY A 51 1.97 4.72 -2.04
C GLY A 51 1.10 4.63 -3.27
N LYS A 52 -0.07 4.01 -3.09
CA LYS A 52 -1.08 3.85 -4.13
C LYS A 52 -2.47 3.82 -3.51
N THR A 53 -3.38 4.56 -4.13
CA THR A 53 -4.81 4.53 -3.82
C THR A 53 -5.50 3.39 -4.55
N GLY A 54 -6.55 2.85 -3.97
CA GLY A 54 -7.50 1.95 -4.62
C GLY A 54 -8.93 2.37 -4.30
N THR A 55 -9.80 2.33 -5.30
CA THR A 55 -11.24 2.57 -5.13
C THR A 55 -11.95 1.61 -6.07
N THR A 56 -12.88 0.82 -5.55
CA THR A 56 -13.70 -0.07 -6.36
C THR A 56 -14.77 0.70 -7.12
N GLU A 57 -15.40 0.05 -8.09
CA GLU A 57 -16.57 0.60 -8.76
C GLU A 57 -17.65 0.95 -7.73
N ASP A 58 -18.37 2.04 -7.95
CA ASP A 58 -19.37 2.59 -7.03
C ASP A 58 -18.80 2.97 -5.64
N SER A 59 -17.47 3.10 -5.52
CA SER A 59 -16.79 3.50 -4.26
C SER A 59 -17.17 2.66 -3.03
N ASN A 60 -17.44 1.35 -3.21
CA ASN A 60 -17.80 0.47 -2.09
C ASN A 60 -16.60 0.16 -1.18
N ASP A 61 -15.39 0.21 -1.75
CA ASP A 61 -14.15 0.01 -1.01
C ASP A 61 -13.16 1.13 -1.34
N VAL A 62 -12.54 1.65 -0.32
CA VAL A 62 -11.49 2.65 -0.43
C VAL A 62 -10.23 2.12 0.23
N TRP A 63 -9.14 2.08 -0.54
CA TRP A 63 -7.86 1.57 -0.13
C TRP A 63 -6.78 2.65 -0.19
N TYR A 64 -5.84 2.55 0.72
CA TYR A 64 -4.55 3.18 0.59
C TYR A 64 -3.46 2.20 1.04
N MET A 65 -2.50 1.94 0.14
CA MET A 65 -1.29 1.20 0.45
C MET A 65 -0.14 2.18 0.38
N GLY A 66 0.61 2.34 1.46
CA GLY A 66 1.72 3.28 1.50
C GLY A 66 2.75 2.92 2.55
N GLY A 67 3.86 3.62 2.54
CA GLY A 67 4.92 3.40 3.50
C GLY A 67 6.11 4.34 3.29
N THR A 68 7.08 4.16 4.16
CA THR A 68 8.40 4.76 4.13
C THR A 68 9.44 3.63 4.11
N THR A 69 10.71 3.96 4.26
CA THR A 69 11.77 2.96 4.49
C THR A 69 11.58 2.18 5.78
N ALA A 70 10.86 2.74 6.76
CA ALA A 70 10.67 2.14 8.08
C ALA A 70 9.54 1.11 8.12
N PHE A 71 8.46 1.31 7.36
CA PHE A 71 7.29 0.43 7.40
C PHE A 71 6.44 0.52 6.14
N VAL A 72 5.58 -0.46 5.95
CA VAL A 72 4.50 -0.47 4.95
C VAL A 72 3.18 -0.66 5.67
N CYS A 73 2.16 0.10 5.26
CA CYS A 73 0.83 0.08 5.82
C CYS A 73 -0.22 -0.06 4.72
N GLY A 74 -1.16 -0.97 4.92
CA GLY A 74 -2.35 -1.11 4.08
C GLY A 74 -3.59 -0.74 4.88
N ILE A 75 -4.40 0.17 4.34
CA ILE A 75 -5.63 0.64 4.96
C ILE A 75 -6.79 0.36 4.01
N TRP A 76 -7.78 -0.30 4.53
CA TRP A 76 -9.06 -0.53 3.88
C TRP A 76 -10.17 0.13 4.66
N ASN A 77 -11.07 0.78 3.94
CA ASN A 77 -12.33 1.26 4.46
C ASN A 77 -13.45 0.75 3.53
N GLY A 78 -14.40 0.06 4.10
CA GLY A 78 -15.52 -0.56 3.39
C GLY A 78 -16.65 -0.90 4.35
N HIS A 79 -17.81 -1.24 3.80
CA HIS A 79 -18.95 -1.75 4.56
C HIS A 79 -19.03 -3.27 4.45
N GLU A 80 -19.69 -3.92 5.40
CA GLU A 80 -19.95 -5.36 5.37
C GLU A 80 -20.83 -5.74 4.16
N TYR A 81 -21.74 -4.85 3.79
CA TYR A 81 -22.60 -4.98 2.61
C TYR A 81 -22.21 -3.91 1.58
N LYS A 82 -22.54 -4.17 0.30
CA LYS A 82 -22.26 -3.25 -0.80
C LYS A 82 -22.98 -1.93 -0.57
N GLU A 83 -22.21 -0.91 -0.14
CA GLU A 83 -22.68 0.43 0.18
C GLU A 83 -21.58 1.44 -0.19
N GLU A 84 -21.98 2.58 -0.75
CA GLU A 84 -21.06 3.62 -1.21
C GLU A 84 -20.33 4.30 -0.03
N ILE A 85 -19.01 4.44 -0.14
CA ILE A 85 -18.18 5.26 0.75
C ILE A 85 -18.10 6.68 0.17
N TYR A 86 -18.81 7.63 0.76
CA TYR A 86 -18.84 9.02 0.30
C TYR A 86 -17.49 9.74 0.45
N ASP A 87 -16.73 9.43 1.50
CA ASP A 87 -15.40 10.00 1.72
C ASP A 87 -14.31 9.08 1.14
N THR A 88 -14.04 9.20 -0.14
CA THR A 88 -12.97 8.44 -0.83
C THR A 88 -11.55 8.81 -0.37
N ASN A 89 -11.40 9.80 0.52
CA ASN A 89 -10.14 10.14 1.17
C ASN A 89 -9.96 9.48 2.55
N SER A 90 -10.95 8.76 3.04
CA SER A 90 -10.96 8.18 4.40
C SER A 90 -9.71 7.35 4.71
N ALA A 91 -9.31 6.42 3.84
CA ALA A 91 -8.12 5.60 4.02
C ALA A 91 -6.82 6.45 4.08
N LYS A 92 -6.71 7.51 3.27
CA LYS A 92 -5.58 8.45 3.30
C LYS A 92 -5.55 9.28 4.58
N LYS A 93 -6.73 9.69 5.11
CA LYS A 93 -6.82 10.40 6.39
C LYS A 93 -6.38 9.51 7.55
N MET A 94 -6.77 8.23 7.53
CA MET A 94 -6.32 7.26 8.52
C MET A 94 -4.81 7.05 8.47
N TYR A 95 -4.23 6.96 7.27
CA TYR A 95 -2.78 6.89 7.08
C TYR A 95 -2.06 8.11 7.67
N ASN A 96 -2.56 9.33 7.42
CA ASN A 96 -2.00 10.54 8.00
C ASN A 96 -2.03 10.49 9.54
N GLY A 97 -3.13 10.02 10.13
CA GLY A 97 -3.21 9.83 11.59
C GLY A 97 -2.17 8.85 12.13
N ILE A 98 -1.85 7.78 11.39
CA ILE A 98 -0.79 6.84 11.74
C ILE A 98 0.57 7.54 11.68
N ILE A 99 0.87 8.29 10.59
CA ILE A 99 2.12 9.04 10.45
C ILE A 99 2.26 10.06 11.59
N ASP A 100 1.22 10.86 11.87
CA ASP A 100 1.24 11.86 12.94
C ASP A 100 1.51 11.22 14.32
N TRP A 101 0.94 10.04 14.56
CA TRP A 101 1.19 9.29 15.79
C TRP A 101 2.62 8.74 15.84
N MET A 102 3.16 8.22 14.73
CA MET A 102 4.54 7.75 14.65
C MET A 102 5.53 8.89 14.79
N GLU A 103 5.24 10.05 14.22
CA GLU A 103 6.04 11.26 14.37
C GLU A 103 6.19 11.65 15.85
N ALA A 104 5.10 11.56 16.61
CA ALA A 104 5.08 11.91 18.02
C ALA A 104 5.75 10.87 18.94
N ASN A 105 5.78 9.59 18.55
CA ASN A 105 6.18 8.49 19.45
C ASN A 105 7.40 7.68 18.96
N TYR A 106 7.72 7.73 17.67
CA TYR A 106 8.74 6.90 17.01
C TYR A 106 9.50 7.69 15.95
N TYR A 107 9.85 8.95 16.23
CA TYR A 107 10.47 9.89 15.30
C TYR A 107 11.70 9.28 14.61
N ASP A 108 12.70 8.82 15.38
CA ASP A 108 13.95 8.29 14.85
C ASP A 108 13.74 7.04 13.96
N PHE A 109 12.75 6.22 14.28
CA PHE A 109 12.39 5.07 13.46
C PHE A 109 11.74 5.50 12.16
N LEU A 110 10.80 6.45 12.21
CA LEU A 110 10.10 6.97 11.03
C LEU A 110 11.06 7.65 10.05
N HIS A 111 12.07 8.36 10.56
CA HIS A 111 13.09 9.09 9.79
C HIS A 111 14.39 8.29 9.62
N SER A 112 14.35 6.97 9.67
CA SER A 112 15.56 6.12 9.68
C SER A 112 16.34 6.08 8.37
N GLY A 113 15.83 6.67 7.29
CA GLY A 113 16.57 6.76 6.03
C GLY A 113 15.70 7.05 4.80
N SER A 114 16.32 6.91 3.63
CA SER A 114 15.68 7.02 2.31
C SER A 114 15.86 5.72 1.54
N TYR A 115 15.01 5.48 0.55
CA TYR A 115 15.13 4.31 -0.31
C TYR A 115 16.46 4.31 -1.07
N VAL A 116 17.19 3.21 -0.97
CA VAL A 116 18.37 2.97 -1.80
C VAL A 116 17.89 2.54 -3.18
N LEU A 117 18.32 3.24 -4.21
CA LEU A 117 17.88 3.04 -5.59
C LEU A 117 19.05 2.63 -6.46
N SER A 118 18.78 1.86 -7.51
CA SER A 118 19.80 1.41 -8.47
C SER A 118 20.21 2.54 -9.42
N ASP A 119 21.53 2.79 -9.54
CA ASP A 119 22.11 3.70 -10.52
C ASP A 119 21.98 3.18 -11.97
N ASN A 120 21.63 1.89 -12.14
CA ASN A 120 21.37 1.28 -13.43
C ASN A 120 19.97 1.60 -13.98
N VAL A 121 19.14 2.30 -13.21
CA VAL A 121 17.80 2.75 -13.64
C VAL A 121 17.85 4.20 -14.09
N VAL A 122 17.46 4.45 -15.33
CA VAL A 122 17.50 5.77 -15.97
C VAL A 122 16.11 6.22 -16.41
N GLN A 123 15.91 7.52 -16.46
CA GLN A 123 14.70 8.11 -17.02
C GLN A 123 14.89 8.34 -18.52
N LEU A 124 13.99 7.80 -19.34
CA LEU A 124 14.00 7.97 -20.78
C LEU A 124 12.61 8.34 -21.26
N SER A 125 12.57 9.08 -22.38
CA SER A 125 11.31 9.34 -23.08
C SER A 125 10.79 8.08 -23.77
N TYR A 126 9.47 7.92 -23.79
CA TYR A 126 8.79 6.86 -24.54
C TYR A 126 7.62 7.40 -25.35
N CYS A 127 7.30 6.72 -26.43
CA CYS A 127 6.09 6.97 -27.23
C CYS A 127 4.89 6.37 -26.53
N ARG A 128 3.88 7.17 -26.18
CA ARG A 128 2.67 6.71 -25.48
C ARG A 128 1.81 5.76 -26.29
N ASP A 129 1.92 5.84 -27.63
CA ASP A 129 1.12 5.00 -28.54
C ASP A 129 1.67 3.57 -28.62
N SER A 130 2.99 3.39 -28.52
CA SER A 130 3.65 2.08 -28.67
C SER A 130 4.32 1.56 -27.38
N GLY A 131 4.63 2.42 -26.41
CA GLY A 131 5.45 2.08 -25.25
C GLY A 131 6.96 1.98 -25.54
N LEU A 132 7.40 2.20 -26.78
CA LEU A 132 8.79 2.12 -27.24
C LEU A 132 9.50 3.48 -27.10
N ARG A 133 10.82 3.54 -27.28
CA ARG A 133 11.51 4.85 -27.36
C ARG A 133 10.97 5.66 -28.55
N PRO A 134 10.82 6.99 -28.40
CA PRO A 134 10.20 7.79 -29.46
C PRO A 134 11.09 7.83 -30.70
N GLY A 135 10.46 7.66 -31.86
CA GLY A 135 11.03 7.90 -33.17
C GLY A 135 10.62 9.25 -33.76
N PRO A 136 11.08 9.58 -34.99
CA PRO A 136 10.85 10.90 -35.58
C PRO A 136 9.39 11.28 -35.76
N ASN A 137 8.50 10.31 -35.92
CA ASN A 137 7.08 10.50 -36.16
C ASN A 137 6.21 10.36 -34.89
N CYS A 138 6.81 10.22 -33.71
CA CYS A 138 6.07 10.12 -32.47
C CYS A 138 5.72 11.52 -31.97
N VAL A 139 4.43 11.78 -31.76
CA VAL A 139 3.91 13.07 -31.28
C VAL A 139 3.46 13.02 -29.81
N HIS A 140 3.08 11.85 -29.32
CA HIS A 140 2.67 11.63 -27.94
C HIS A 140 3.82 11.03 -27.14
N ILE A 141 4.58 11.87 -26.45
CA ILE A 141 5.80 11.49 -25.74
C ILE A 141 5.59 11.73 -24.23
N ALA A 142 6.05 10.79 -23.42
CA ALA A 142 6.14 10.92 -21.98
C ALA A 142 7.48 10.35 -21.47
N ASN A 143 7.76 10.48 -20.17
CA ASN A 143 8.97 9.96 -19.54
C ASN A 143 8.65 8.76 -18.67
N GLY A 144 9.53 7.75 -18.70
CA GLY A 144 9.43 6.54 -17.91
C GLY A 144 10.79 6.11 -17.37
N TRP A 145 10.79 5.13 -16.48
CA TRP A 145 11.99 4.60 -15.86
C TRP A 145 12.34 3.24 -16.44
N TYR A 146 13.61 3.02 -16.77
CA TYR A 146 14.10 1.82 -17.46
C TYR A 146 15.40 1.34 -16.85
N SER A 147 15.56 0.02 -16.73
CA SER A 147 16.89 -0.55 -16.51
C SER A 147 17.73 -0.38 -17.79
N GLN A 148 18.97 0.06 -17.65
CA GLN A 148 19.91 0.18 -18.79
C GLN A 148 20.13 -1.15 -19.49
N ASN A 149 19.91 -2.27 -18.80
CA ASN A 149 20.01 -3.61 -19.35
C ASN A 149 18.78 -4.03 -20.19
N ASN A 150 17.69 -3.23 -20.15
CA ASN A 150 16.44 -3.54 -20.85
C ASN A 150 15.79 -2.27 -21.43
N ILE A 151 16.53 -1.57 -22.27
CA ILE A 151 16.02 -0.38 -22.96
C ILE A 151 15.23 -0.80 -24.21
N PRO A 152 13.95 -0.37 -24.36
CA PRO A 152 13.17 -0.69 -25.55
C PRO A 152 13.80 -0.16 -26.85
N ARG A 153 13.56 -0.85 -27.97
CA ARG A 153 13.90 -0.34 -29.30
C ARG A 153 13.18 0.97 -29.64
N THR A 154 13.64 1.67 -30.64
CA THR A 154 12.97 2.87 -31.16
C THR A 154 11.70 2.51 -31.93
N CYS A 155 10.64 3.28 -31.71
CA CYS A 155 9.37 3.22 -32.44
C CYS A 155 9.57 3.66 -33.91
N ASP A 156 8.95 2.97 -34.84
CA ASP A 156 9.00 3.35 -36.28
C ASP A 156 8.00 4.47 -36.63
N GLY A 157 7.10 4.81 -35.70
CA GLY A 157 6.07 5.85 -35.88
C GLY A 157 4.98 5.49 -36.89
N GLY A 158 4.95 4.23 -37.33
CA GLY A 158 3.99 3.69 -38.29
C GLY A 158 3.32 2.42 -37.76
N SER A 159 3.87 1.25 -38.09
CA SER A 159 3.31 -0.03 -37.65
C SER A 159 3.31 -0.22 -36.13
N ASP A 160 4.23 0.42 -35.46
CA ASP A 160 4.26 0.42 -33.97
C ASP A 160 3.12 1.26 -33.33
N HIS A 161 2.54 2.21 -34.05
CA HIS A 161 1.38 3.01 -33.62
C HIS A 161 0.07 2.30 -33.98
N ILE A 162 -0.05 1.03 -33.62
CA ILE A 162 -1.30 0.29 -33.82
C ILE A 162 -2.36 0.98 -32.96
N SER A 163 -3.33 1.58 -33.66
CA SER A 163 -4.47 2.24 -33.01
C SER A 163 -5.07 1.34 -31.95
N ARG A 164 -5.02 1.75 -30.69
CA ARG A 164 -5.73 1.11 -29.57
C ARG A 164 -7.25 1.09 -29.75
N THR A 165 -7.77 1.55 -30.89
CA THR A 165 -9.19 1.53 -31.25
C THR A 165 -9.74 0.13 -31.53
N SER A 166 -8.94 -0.94 -31.42
CA SER A 166 -9.40 -2.32 -31.59
C SER A 166 -8.85 -3.31 -30.55
N ALA A 167 -8.37 -2.85 -29.42
CA ALA A 167 -8.28 -3.73 -28.27
C ALA A 167 -9.68 -3.82 -27.64
N THR A 168 -10.59 -4.56 -28.27
CA THR A 168 -11.59 -5.29 -27.51
C THR A 168 -10.82 -5.98 -26.40
N ALA A 169 -11.04 -5.56 -25.15
CA ALA A 169 -10.47 -6.22 -24.00
C ALA A 169 -10.77 -7.71 -24.17
N THR A 170 -9.74 -8.49 -24.50
CA THR A 170 -9.84 -9.94 -24.36
C THR A 170 -10.23 -10.12 -22.90
N PRO A 171 -11.41 -10.65 -22.59
CA PRO A 171 -11.76 -10.87 -21.21
C PRO A 171 -10.63 -11.71 -20.63
N LEU A 172 -10.02 -11.18 -19.57
CA LEU A 172 -9.11 -11.96 -18.75
C LEU A 172 -9.82 -13.29 -18.49
N PRO A 173 -9.20 -14.46 -18.72
CA PRO A 173 -9.86 -15.71 -18.43
C PRO A 173 -10.37 -15.60 -17.00
N SER A 174 -11.69 -15.60 -16.86
CA SER A 174 -12.34 -15.67 -15.56
C SER A 174 -11.84 -16.98 -14.95
N ILE A 175 -10.96 -16.87 -13.99
CA ILE A 175 -10.64 -17.97 -13.12
C ILE A 175 -11.91 -18.11 -12.28
N GLU A 176 -12.90 -18.82 -12.80
CA GLU A 176 -13.96 -19.34 -11.97
C GLU A 176 -13.25 -20.13 -10.86
N PRO A 177 -13.45 -19.78 -9.58
CA PRO A 177 -12.99 -20.64 -8.52
C PRO A 177 -13.77 -21.93 -8.71
N SER A 178 -13.12 -22.98 -9.20
CA SER A 178 -13.63 -24.33 -9.14
C SER A 178 -13.73 -24.69 -7.66
N MET A 179 -14.83 -24.30 -7.05
CA MET A 179 -15.25 -24.83 -5.76
C MET A 179 -15.95 -26.15 -6.05
N GLU A 180 -15.15 -27.19 -6.23
CA GLU A 180 -15.63 -28.53 -6.00
C GLU A 180 -16.01 -28.61 -4.50
N PRO A 181 -17.26 -28.88 -4.16
CA PRO A 181 -17.64 -28.99 -2.76
C PRO A 181 -16.92 -30.21 -2.18
N SER A 182 -15.93 -29.98 -1.35
CA SER A 182 -15.33 -30.98 -0.49
C SER A 182 -16.49 -31.58 0.36
N PRO A 183 -16.65 -32.91 0.40
CA PRO A 183 -17.71 -33.52 1.20
C PRO A 183 -17.48 -33.14 2.67
N SER A 184 -18.41 -32.38 3.21
CA SER A 184 -18.49 -32.08 4.63
C SER A 184 -18.56 -33.38 5.43
N PRO A 185 -17.66 -33.63 6.39
CA PRO A 185 -17.86 -34.76 7.29
C PRO A 185 -19.11 -34.49 8.10
N SER A 186 -20.09 -35.39 7.92
CA SER A 186 -21.30 -35.50 8.75
C SER A 186 -20.86 -35.76 10.19
N VAL A 187 -20.90 -34.73 11.03
CA VAL A 187 -20.72 -34.90 12.47
C VAL A 187 -22.07 -35.18 13.07
N GLU A 188 -22.19 -36.40 13.55
CA GLU A 188 -23.28 -36.89 14.40
C GLU A 188 -23.35 -35.96 15.66
N PRO A 189 -24.56 -35.59 16.15
CA PRO A 189 -24.67 -34.69 17.27
C PRO A 189 -24.22 -35.38 18.57
N THR A 190 -23.04 -35.06 19.04
CA THR A 190 -22.57 -35.42 20.36
C THR A 190 -23.27 -34.55 21.39
N ALA A 191 -23.85 -35.16 22.40
CA ALA A 191 -24.60 -34.51 23.49
C ALA A 191 -23.82 -33.37 24.14
N SER A 192 -24.53 -32.26 24.32
CA SER A 192 -24.05 -31.06 25.02
C SER A 192 -23.63 -31.38 26.48
N PRO A 193 -22.44 -31.08 26.94
CA PRO A 193 -22.14 -31.12 28.37
C PRO A 193 -22.81 -29.96 29.08
N THR A 194 -23.47 -30.28 30.17
CA THR A 194 -24.09 -29.39 31.15
C THR A 194 -23.07 -28.35 31.62
N ALA A 195 -23.44 -27.10 31.53
CA ALA A 195 -22.63 -25.96 32.01
C ALA A 195 -22.36 -26.06 33.51
N GLU A 196 -21.11 -26.25 33.88
CA GLU A 196 -20.63 -26.11 35.25
C GLU A 196 -20.41 -24.61 35.56
N ALA A 197 -20.93 -24.18 36.69
CA ALA A 197 -20.95 -22.77 37.06
C ALA A 197 -19.52 -22.23 37.28
N THR A 198 -19.14 -21.20 36.56
CA THR A 198 -17.88 -20.46 36.72
C THR A 198 -17.93 -19.70 38.06
N PRO A 199 -16.92 -19.81 38.94
CA PRO A 199 -16.91 -19.02 40.20
C PRO A 199 -16.67 -17.53 39.85
N THR A 200 -17.57 -16.68 40.37
CA THR A 200 -17.48 -15.23 40.32
C THR A 200 -16.30 -14.78 41.20
N LEU A 201 -15.28 -14.18 40.58
CA LEU A 201 -14.20 -13.52 41.31
C LEU A 201 -14.73 -12.28 42.01
N ALA A 202 -14.47 -12.19 43.31
CA ALA A 202 -14.78 -11.03 44.15
C ALA A 202 -14.00 -9.78 43.67
N PRO A 203 -14.54 -8.55 43.78
CA PRO A 203 -13.85 -7.35 43.38
C PRO A 203 -12.63 -7.10 44.25
N THR A 204 -11.47 -6.91 43.63
CA THR A 204 -10.22 -6.52 44.27
C THR A 204 -10.37 -5.10 44.83
N ALA A 205 -10.07 -4.93 46.12
CA ALA A 205 -10.14 -3.65 46.82
C ALA A 205 -9.16 -2.64 46.20
N THR A 206 -9.64 -1.44 45.92
CA THR A 206 -8.86 -0.30 45.48
C THR A 206 -7.87 0.11 46.60
N PRO A 207 -6.56 0.28 46.32
CA PRO A 207 -5.60 0.75 47.30
C PRO A 207 -5.94 2.20 47.75
N ALA A 208 -5.81 2.48 49.04
CA ALA A 208 -5.99 3.81 49.61
C ALA A 208 -4.91 4.79 49.09
N PRO A 209 -5.24 6.08 48.94
CA PRO A 209 -4.28 7.08 48.50
C PRO A 209 -3.14 7.25 49.50
N THR A 210 -1.92 7.32 49.01
CA THR A 210 -0.69 7.61 49.77
C THR A 210 -0.77 9.03 50.32
N PRO A 211 -0.48 9.29 51.62
CA PRO A 211 -0.49 10.64 52.18
C PRO A 211 0.64 11.49 51.57
N GLU A 212 0.28 12.75 51.29
CA GLU A 212 1.16 13.80 50.80
C GLU A 212 2.25 14.14 51.84
N PRO A 213 3.50 14.36 51.49
CA PRO A 213 4.58 14.71 52.42
C PRO A 213 4.35 16.11 53.03
N THR A 214 4.41 16.20 54.34
CA THR A 214 4.36 17.45 55.09
C THR A 214 5.59 18.31 54.79
N PRO A 215 5.43 19.62 54.51
CA PRO A 215 6.59 20.49 54.29
C PRO A 215 7.40 20.72 55.57
N GLU A 216 8.72 20.58 55.43
CA GLU A 216 9.70 20.85 56.49
C GLU A 216 9.79 22.35 56.77
N PRO A 217 9.90 22.79 58.05
CA PRO A 217 10.03 24.21 58.38
C PRO A 217 11.44 24.71 58.01
N THR A 218 11.47 25.80 57.24
CA THR A 218 12.68 26.53 56.90
C THR A 218 13.19 27.34 58.10
N PRO A 219 14.52 27.40 58.34
CA PRO A 219 15.13 28.17 59.42
C PRO A 219 15.04 29.69 59.25
#